data_c5e81bc50385c2b0333da6118df3730d
#
_entry.id   c5e81bc50385c2b0333da6118df3730d
#
_cell.length_a   1.000
_cell.length_b   1.000
_cell.length_c   1.000
_cell.angle_alpha   90.00
_cell.angle_beta   90.00
_cell.angle_gamma   90.00
#
_symmetry.space_group_name_H-M   'P 1'
#
loop_
_entity.id
_entity.type
_entity.pdbx_description
1 polymer ?
#
loop_
_entity_poly.entity_id
_entity_poly.type
_entity_poly.pdbx_seq_one_letter_code
_entity_poly.pdbx_strand_id
1 'polypeptide(L)'
;PPPPHFSSRRRHTRYSLQSRGLGDVYKRQDLTNTDPTDQIGPFPQWHDPHKIVSLDPYGHIVAKTFAAEIASGAGVQPTIAVTKARINLGELREAVTAGRLDADGIVLLDNGDVNVTKAAIEPVWYLPGLANRLGLKEPQLRRTLFEQTGGMFPELITRSDLKVFLPPIGGITLYAFGDISAIWDPERKLACRVHDECNGSDVFGSDICTCRPYLTHGIEECIKMAQDGGAGLVVYNRKEGRALGEVTKFLVYNARKRQPMGDSAATYFERTECVAGVQDTRFQDLMPDVFHWLGVKRIDRFMSMSDMKHDALAGQGIEIIERVPIPDELIPADAHVEMDAKKAAGYFTDESVSVPNELENTQGRALDDY
;
A
#
# COMPACT_ATOMS: atom_id res chain seq x y z
N PRO A 1 3.99 53.40 -10.65
CA PRO A 1 3.67 53.32 -9.25
C PRO A 1 4.05 51.95 -8.72
N PRO A 2 4.73 51.85 -7.55
CA PRO A 2 5.10 50.57 -6.97
C PRO A 2 3.84 49.90 -6.37
N PRO A 3 3.85 48.55 -6.22
CA PRO A 3 2.72 47.81 -5.65
C PRO A 3 2.59 48.10 -4.15
N PRO A 4 1.38 47.99 -3.59
CA PRO A 4 1.15 48.36 -2.20
C PRO A 4 1.84 47.43 -1.22
N HIS A 5 2.52 48.01 -0.25
CA HIS A 5 3.12 47.31 0.89
C HIS A 5 2.02 46.73 1.78
N PHE A 6 1.92 45.39 1.85
CA PHE A 6 1.18 44.72 2.90
C PHE A 6 1.97 44.79 4.21
N SER A 7 1.56 45.62 5.14
CA SER A 7 2.09 45.63 6.50
C SER A 7 1.57 44.40 7.25
N SER A 8 2.44 43.42 7.49
CA SER A 8 2.15 42.27 8.36
C SER A 8 2.17 42.70 9.82
N ARG A 9 1.09 43.21 10.36
CA ARG A 9 0.87 43.13 11.81
C ARG A 9 0.36 41.75 12.15
N ARG A 10 1.30 40.82 12.43
CA ARG A 10 0.98 39.51 13.03
C ARG A 10 0.44 39.76 14.44
N ARG A 11 -0.84 39.51 14.64
CA ARG A 11 -1.41 39.28 15.98
C ARG A 11 -0.92 37.92 16.47
N HIS A 12 0.21 37.92 17.15
CA HIS A 12 0.63 36.76 17.96
C HIS A 12 -0.18 36.79 19.26
N THR A 13 -1.34 36.18 19.24
CA THR A 13 -2.02 35.73 20.47
C THR A 13 -3.27 34.96 20.07
N ARG A 14 -3.21 33.65 20.13
CA ARG A 14 -4.32 32.72 20.35
C ARG A 14 -4.07 31.28 19.88
N TYR A 15 -2.90 30.97 19.34
CA TYR A 15 -2.61 29.57 18.91
C TYR A 15 -2.19 28.62 20.05
N SER A 16 -1.82 29.14 21.23
CA SER A 16 -1.38 28.32 22.37
C SER A 16 -2.52 27.62 23.12
N LEU A 17 -3.77 28.07 22.96
CA LEU A 17 -4.92 27.45 23.63
C LEU A 17 -5.60 26.37 22.79
N GLN A 18 -5.48 26.40 21.47
CA GLN A 18 -6.02 25.34 20.60
C GLN A 18 -5.12 24.11 20.56
N SER A 19 -3.80 24.23 20.75
CA SER A 19 -2.90 23.09 20.83
C SER A 19 -3.12 22.25 22.11
N ARG A 20 -3.62 22.85 23.19
CA ARG A 20 -3.99 22.11 24.41
C ARG A 20 -5.23 21.24 24.21
N GLY A 21 -6.17 21.66 23.38
CA GLY A 21 -7.36 20.88 23.05
C GLY A 21 -7.08 19.69 22.15
N LEU A 22 -6.15 19.82 21.21
CA LEU A 22 -5.70 18.71 20.36
C LEU A 22 -4.90 17.68 21.16
N GLY A 23 -4.03 18.11 22.06
CA GLY A 23 -3.30 17.19 22.95
C GLY A 23 -4.22 16.36 23.85
N ASP A 24 -5.35 16.91 24.30
CA ASP A 24 -6.36 16.16 25.07
C ASP A 24 -7.20 15.22 24.20
N VAL A 25 -7.41 15.52 22.94
CA VAL A 25 -8.09 14.63 21.99
C VAL A 25 -7.20 13.41 21.69
N TYR A 26 -5.90 13.60 21.48
CA TYR A 26 -4.94 12.49 21.31
C TYR A 26 -4.74 11.67 22.60
N LYS A 27 -4.80 12.28 23.77
CA LYS A 27 -4.74 11.57 25.05
C LYS A 27 -6.00 10.76 25.36
N ARG A 28 -7.12 11.05 24.70
CA ARG A 28 -8.41 10.37 24.88
C ARG A 28 -8.77 9.41 23.74
N GLN A 29 -7.92 9.26 22.75
CA GLN A 29 -8.04 8.15 21.81
C GLN A 29 -7.55 6.86 22.52
N ASP A 30 -8.27 6.50 23.54
CA ASP A 30 -8.24 5.16 24.07
C ASP A 30 -8.81 4.25 22.99
N LEU A 31 -7.93 3.55 22.29
CA LEU A 31 -8.32 2.55 21.29
C LEU A 31 -9.15 1.42 21.93
N THR A 32 -9.13 1.32 23.27
CA THR A 32 -9.97 0.40 24.02
C THR A 32 -11.45 0.82 24.07
N ASN A 33 -11.77 2.10 23.79
CA ASN A 33 -13.15 2.60 23.70
C ASN A 33 -13.75 2.54 22.29
N THR A 34 -12.98 2.24 21.28
CA THR A 34 -13.48 1.69 20.03
C THR A 34 -13.81 0.23 20.29
N ASP A 35 -14.80 -0.32 19.62
CA ASP A 35 -15.18 -1.73 19.71
C ASP A 35 -13.91 -2.61 19.83
N PRO A 36 -13.76 -3.46 20.87
CA PRO A 36 -12.56 -4.26 21.08
C PRO A 36 -12.24 -5.20 19.91
N THR A 37 -13.18 -5.46 19.02
CA THR A 37 -12.93 -6.16 17.75
C THR A 37 -12.12 -5.33 16.76
N ASP A 38 -11.85 -4.05 17.06
CA ASP A 38 -11.15 -3.10 16.18
C ASP A 38 -9.70 -2.89 16.53
N GLN A 39 -9.19 -3.54 17.56
CA GLN A 39 -7.80 -3.39 17.94
C GLN A 39 -6.90 -4.16 16.97
N ILE A 40 -6.31 -3.44 16.04
CA ILE A 40 -5.13 -3.89 15.31
C ILE A 40 -3.91 -3.33 16.04
N GLY A 41 -3.27 -4.16 16.88
CA GLY A 41 -2.12 -3.77 17.71
C GLY A 41 -2.45 -2.79 18.84
N PRO A 42 -1.51 -2.36 19.64
CA PRO A 42 -0.07 -2.59 19.55
C PRO A 42 0.30 -4.01 19.99
N PHE A 43 0.98 -4.70 19.10
CA PHE A 43 1.59 -5.98 19.43
C PHE A 43 2.93 -5.74 20.13
N PRO A 44 3.48 -6.71 20.89
CA PRO A 44 4.76 -6.56 21.58
C PRO A 44 5.89 -6.11 20.65
N GLN A 45 5.92 -6.57 19.40
CA GLN A 45 6.88 -6.17 18.38
C GLN A 45 6.75 -4.72 17.92
N TRP A 46 5.67 -4.04 18.25
CA TRP A 46 5.46 -2.63 17.94
C TRP A 46 6.54 -1.73 18.55
N HIS A 47 7.10 -2.14 19.69
CA HIS A 47 8.20 -1.45 20.36
C HIS A 47 9.58 -1.99 19.96
N ASP A 48 9.65 -2.97 19.07
CA ASP A 48 10.90 -3.54 18.61
C ASP A 48 11.38 -2.83 17.33
N PRO A 49 12.38 -1.94 17.44
CA PRO A 49 12.87 -1.16 16.29
C PRO A 49 13.54 -2.05 15.23
N HIS A 50 13.90 -3.29 15.55
CA HIS A 50 14.47 -4.23 14.59
C HIS A 50 13.38 -4.93 13.74
N LYS A 51 12.17 -5.02 14.24
CA LYS A 51 11.06 -5.68 13.55
C LYS A 51 10.19 -4.72 12.75
N ILE A 52 9.96 -3.49 13.24
CA ILE A 52 9.06 -2.51 12.63
C ILE A 52 9.75 -1.18 12.36
N VAL A 53 10.95 -1.25 11.80
CA VAL A 53 11.78 -0.05 11.55
C VAL A 53 11.18 0.90 10.52
N SER A 54 10.30 0.44 9.65
CA SER A 54 9.64 1.28 8.63
C SER A 54 8.25 1.77 9.04
N LEU A 55 7.61 1.18 10.06
CA LEU A 55 6.27 1.57 10.52
C LEU A 55 6.30 2.55 11.68
N ASP A 56 7.14 2.32 12.66
CA ASP A 56 7.30 3.21 13.82
C ASP A 56 8.74 3.22 14.34
N PRO A 57 9.63 3.96 13.72
CA PRO A 57 11.02 4.08 14.16
C PRO A 57 11.15 4.84 15.47
N TYR A 58 10.12 5.58 15.90
CA TYR A 58 10.07 6.23 17.19
C TYR A 58 9.51 5.33 18.29
N GLY A 59 9.03 4.12 17.98
CA GLY A 59 8.43 3.23 18.97
C GLY A 59 9.31 3.03 20.20
N HIS A 60 10.61 2.84 19.99
CA HIS A 60 11.58 2.70 21.09
C HIS A 60 11.80 4.01 21.87
N ILE A 61 11.70 5.16 21.21
CA ILE A 61 11.80 6.49 21.84
C ILE A 61 10.50 6.79 22.56
N VAL A 62 9.36 6.57 21.92
CA VAL A 62 8.02 6.74 22.48
C VAL A 62 7.84 5.87 23.70
N ALA A 63 8.19 4.58 23.63
CA ALA A 63 8.10 3.66 24.76
C ALA A 63 8.93 4.12 25.96
N LYS A 64 10.10 4.70 25.74
CA LYS A 64 10.96 5.25 26.80
C LYS A 64 10.45 6.57 27.33
N THR A 65 10.10 7.51 26.45
CA THR A 65 9.72 8.88 26.82
C THR A 65 8.35 8.93 27.49
N PHE A 66 7.42 8.08 27.05
CA PHE A 66 6.03 8.00 27.53
C PHE A 66 5.75 6.74 28.34
N ALA A 67 6.78 6.17 28.96
CA ALA A 67 6.64 4.91 29.70
C ALA A 67 5.57 4.97 30.80
N ALA A 68 5.46 6.11 31.49
CA ALA A 68 4.47 6.30 32.56
C ALA A 68 3.04 6.38 32.00
N GLU A 69 2.86 7.07 30.89
CA GLU A 69 1.57 7.19 30.20
C GLU A 69 1.13 5.85 29.62
N ILE A 70 2.04 5.13 28.98
CA ILE A 70 1.78 3.79 28.44
C ILE A 70 1.41 2.82 29.59
N ALA A 71 2.14 2.86 30.70
CA ALA A 71 1.83 2.04 31.88
C ALA A 71 0.47 2.38 32.51
N SER A 72 -0.01 3.60 32.34
CA SER A 72 -1.35 4.04 32.78
C SER A 72 -2.46 3.68 31.80
N GLY A 73 -2.15 3.02 30.68
CA GLY A 73 -3.11 2.65 29.64
C GLY A 73 -3.36 3.70 28.58
N ALA A 74 -2.54 4.77 28.52
CA ALA A 74 -2.62 5.74 27.44
C ALA A 74 -2.06 5.16 26.13
N GLY A 75 -2.86 5.15 25.07
CA GLY A 75 -2.45 4.73 23.73
C GLY A 75 -1.59 5.80 23.05
N VAL A 76 -0.28 5.81 23.30
CA VAL A 76 0.63 6.72 22.61
C VAL A 76 1.12 6.06 21.32
N GLN A 77 0.42 6.31 20.22
CA GLN A 77 0.68 5.74 18.89
C GLN A 77 0.67 6.88 17.85
N PRO A 78 1.78 7.59 17.67
CA PRO A 78 1.78 8.80 16.83
C PRO A 78 1.58 8.54 15.34
N THR A 79 1.78 7.30 14.87
CA THR A 79 1.82 6.97 13.43
C THR A 79 0.72 6.01 12.98
N ILE A 80 -0.13 5.53 13.88
CA ILE A 80 -1.16 4.53 13.57
C ILE A 80 -2.50 4.97 14.16
N ALA A 81 -3.55 4.91 13.33
CA ALA A 81 -4.93 5.15 13.75
C ALA A 81 -5.86 4.11 13.14
N VAL A 82 -6.80 3.61 13.95
CA VAL A 82 -7.76 2.56 13.54
C VAL A 82 -9.18 3.10 13.61
N THR A 83 -10.03 2.71 12.65
CA THR A 83 -11.46 3.03 12.62
C THR A 83 -12.25 1.97 11.87
N LYS A 84 -13.56 1.96 12.04
CA LYS A 84 -14.50 1.20 11.19
C LYS A 84 -15.08 2.08 10.10
N ALA A 85 -15.41 1.46 8.98
CA ALA A 85 -16.09 2.12 7.88
C ALA A 85 -16.93 1.12 7.08
N ARG A 86 -17.76 1.65 6.22
CA ARG A 86 -18.32 0.92 5.08
C ARG A 86 -17.69 1.43 3.81
N ILE A 87 -17.30 0.49 2.95
CA ILE A 87 -16.83 0.81 1.59
C ILE A 87 -17.88 0.31 0.59
N ASN A 88 -17.93 0.96 -0.56
CA ASN A 88 -18.86 0.60 -1.63
C ASN A 88 -18.14 0.75 -2.98
N LEU A 89 -18.21 -0.30 -3.79
CA LEU A 89 -17.66 -0.34 -5.13
C LEU A 89 -18.74 -0.93 -6.06
N GLY A 90 -18.88 -0.35 -7.25
CA GLY A 90 -19.87 -0.80 -8.24
C GLY A 90 -19.70 -2.27 -8.60
N GLU A 91 -18.46 -2.70 -8.74
CA GLU A 91 -18.06 -4.07 -9.10
C GLU A 91 -18.54 -5.12 -8.08
N LEU A 92 -18.65 -4.77 -6.81
CA LEU A 92 -19.18 -5.69 -5.79
C LEU A 92 -20.67 -5.97 -5.98
N ARG A 93 -21.44 -4.97 -6.42
CA ARG A 93 -22.86 -5.18 -6.78
C ARG A 93 -23.00 -6.04 -8.02
N GLU A 94 -22.12 -5.84 -9.00
CA GLU A 94 -22.03 -6.68 -10.18
C GLU A 94 -21.65 -8.12 -9.80
N ALA A 95 -20.72 -8.31 -8.87
CA ALA A 95 -20.31 -9.61 -8.37
C ALA A 95 -21.47 -10.34 -7.66
N VAL A 96 -22.27 -9.64 -6.85
CA VAL A 96 -23.48 -10.19 -6.23
C VAL A 96 -24.51 -10.56 -7.30
N THR A 97 -24.78 -9.67 -8.25
CA THR A 97 -25.73 -9.93 -9.34
C THR A 97 -25.33 -11.12 -10.20
N ALA A 98 -24.03 -11.29 -10.45
CA ALA A 98 -23.45 -12.40 -11.19
C ALA A 98 -23.31 -13.71 -10.37
N GLY A 99 -23.67 -13.70 -9.08
CA GLY A 99 -23.53 -14.87 -8.19
C GLY A 99 -22.10 -15.22 -7.81
N ARG A 100 -21.15 -14.29 -7.97
CA ARG A 100 -19.76 -14.48 -7.51
C ARG A 100 -19.56 -14.19 -6.03
N LEU A 101 -20.45 -13.36 -5.44
CA LEU A 101 -20.50 -13.02 -4.02
C LEU A 101 -21.92 -13.18 -3.49
N ASP A 102 -22.03 -13.58 -2.24
CA ASP A 102 -23.29 -13.63 -1.50
C ASP A 102 -23.34 -12.46 -0.50
N ALA A 103 -24.48 -11.76 -0.44
CA ALA A 103 -24.70 -10.77 0.62
C ALA A 103 -25.11 -11.52 1.90
N ASP A 104 -24.22 -11.56 2.89
CA ASP A 104 -24.42 -12.27 4.16
C ASP A 104 -25.01 -11.38 5.27
N GLY A 105 -25.14 -10.07 5.00
CA GLY A 105 -25.62 -9.08 5.95
C GLY A 105 -24.62 -8.73 7.06
N ILE A 106 -23.44 -9.32 7.07
CA ILE A 106 -22.38 -9.16 8.08
C ILE A 106 -21.13 -8.51 7.47
N VAL A 107 -20.48 -9.18 6.54
CA VAL A 107 -19.32 -8.66 5.81
C VAL A 107 -19.79 -7.83 4.63
N LEU A 108 -20.65 -8.40 3.80
CA LEU A 108 -21.27 -7.78 2.63
C LEU A 108 -22.78 -7.59 2.85
N LEU A 109 -23.22 -6.34 2.83
CA LEU A 109 -24.62 -5.99 3.05
C LEU A 109 -25.43 -6.07 1.74
N ASP A 110 -26.75 -6.22 1.84
CA ASP A 110 -27.68 -6.34 0.69
C ASP A 110 -27.59 -5.17 -0.30
N ASN A 111 -27.20 -3.98 0.18
CA ASN A 111 -27.04 -2.79 -0.66
C ASN A 111 -25.65 -2.72 -1.36
N GLY A 112 -24.80 -3.73 -1.17
CA GLY A 112 -23.44 -3.78 -1.71
C GLY A 112 -22.38 -3.04 -0.89
N ASP A 113 -22.74 -2.52 0.29
CA ASP A 113 -21.77 -1.97 1.23
C ASP A 113 -21.01 -3.09 1.92
N VAL A 114 -19.73 -2.88 2.17
CA VAL A 114 -18.86 -3.83 2.87
C VAL A 114 -18.40 -3.23 4.18
N ASN A 115 -18.62 -3.95 5.28
CA ASN A 115 -18.09 -3.58 6.57
C ASN A 115 -16.58 -3.86 6.64
N VAL A 116 -15.79 -2.86 7.00
CA VAL A 116 -14.34 -2.97 7.11
C VAL A 116 -13.82 -2.32 8.37
N THR A 117 -12.76 -2.90 8.93
CA THR A 117 -11.89 -2.21 9.86
C THR A 117 -10.73 -1.61 9.06
N LYS A 118 -10.45 -0.32 9.28
CA LYS A 118 -9.37 0.40 8.60
C LYS A 118 -8.31 0.80 9.58
N ALA A 119 -7.03 0.66 9.18
CA ALA A 119 -5.92 1.26 9.90
C ALA A 119 -5.12 2.16 8.94
N ALA A 120 -4.90 3.40 9.33
CA ALA A 120 -3.99 4.30 8.65
C ALA A 120 -2.64 4.27 9.35
N ILE A 121 -1.56 4.10 8.58
CA ILE A 121 -0.20 3.96 9.07
C ILE A 121 0.70 4.93 8.30
N GLU A 122 1.44 5.77 9.02
CA GLU A 122 2.49 6.61 8.44
C GLU A 122 3.84 5.91 8.64
N PRO A 123 4.45 5.34 7.59
CA PRO A 123 5.73 4.66 7.72
C PRO A 123 6.83 5.68 8.02
N VAL A 124 7.73 5.29 8.90
CA VAL A 124 8.88 6.08 9.32
C VAL A 124 10.09 5.17 9.34
N TRP A 125 11.26 5.66 8.98
CA TRP A 125 12.47 4.85 8.96
C TRP A 125 13.41 5.21 10.12
N TYR A 126 13.71 4.22 10.99
CA TYR A 126 14.83 4.28 11.92
C TYR A 126 16.08 3.73 11.23
N LEU A 127 16.90 4.62 10.69
CA LEU A 127 18.00 4.28 9.78
C LEU A 127 19.01 3.27 10.33
N PRO A 128 19.44 3.34 11.60
CA PRO A 128 20.35 2.33 12.14
C PRO A 128 19.74 0.92 12.18
N GLY A 129 18.48 0.80 12.57
CA GLY A 129 17.76 -0.47 12.63
C GLY A 129 17.53 -1.03 11.22
N LEU A 130 17.14 -0.18 10.29
CA LEU A 130 16.94 -0.56 8.89
C LEU A 130 18.26 -1.04 8.25
N ALA A 131 19.38 -0.34 8.49
CA ALA A 131 20.69 -0.74 8.00
C ALA A 131 21.08 -2.12 8.56
N ASN A 132 20.91 -2.33 9.86
CA ASN A 132 21.18 -3.61 10.50
C ASN A 132 20.36 -4.77 9.91
N ARG A 133 19.06 -4.54 9.71
CA ARG A 133 18.15 -5.52 9.11
C ARG A 133 18.55 -5.92 7.68
N LEU A 134 19.01 -4.96 6.89
CA LEU A 134 19.47 -5.20 5.51
C LEU A 134 20.92 -5.65 5.43
N GLY A 135 21.64 -5.82 6.55
CA GLY A 135 23.03 -6.20 6.59
C GLY A 135 23.99 -5.14 6.01
N LEU A 136 23.58 -3.87 6.04
CA LEU A 136 24.34 -2.74 5.52
C LEU A 136 24.93 -1.89 6.65
N LYS A 137 25.97 -1.11 6.31
CA LYS A 137 26.39 -0.01 7.17
C LYS A 137 25.46 1.19 6.97
N GLU A 138 25.10 1.91 8.05
CA GLU A 138 24.21 3.07 7.97
C GLU A 138 24.61 4.11 6.89
N PRO A 139 25.92 4.47 6.69
CA PRO A 139 26.30 5.36 5.61
C PRO A 139 26.03 4.82 4.19
N GLN A 140 26.09 3.51 4.00
CA GLN A 140 25.76 2.88 2.71
C GLN A 140 24.25 2.96 2.46
N LEU A 141 23.42 2.61 3.47
CA LEU A 141 21.97 2.77 3.39
C LEU A 141 21.59 4.21 3.05
N ARG A 142 22.15 5.19 3.76
CA ARG A 142 21.88 6.62 3.54
C ARG A 142 22.21 7.05 2.13
N ARG A 143 23.35 6.60 1.59
CA ARG A 143 23.74 6.90 0.21
C ARG A 143 22.77 6.28 -0.79
N THR A 144 22.41 5.02 -0.61
CA THR A 144 21.42 4.34 -1.46
C THR A 144 20.07 5.06 -1.45
N LEU A 145 19.57 5.43 -0.29
CA LEU A 145 18.30 6.16 -0.16
C LEU A 145 18.39 7.56 -0.82
N PHE A 146 19.52 8.26 -0.67
CA PHE A 146 19.74 9.56 -1.31
C PHE A 146 19.74 9.41 -2.83
N GLU A 147 20.48 8.45 -3.37
CA GLU A 147 20.58 8.21 -4.81
C GLU A 147 19.21 7.78 -5.38
N GLN A 148 18.51 6.88 -4.72
CA GLN A 148 17.19 6.39 -5.17
C GLN A 148 16.06 7.43 -5.05
N THR A 149 16.23 8.44 -4.21
CA THR A 149 15.30 9.59 -4.14
C THR A 149 15.72 10.73 -5.09
N GLY A 150 16.66 10.49 -6.00
CA GLY A 150 17.14 11.52 -6.95
C GLY A 150 17.82 12.70 -6.26
N GLY A 151 18.38 12.48 -5.07
CA GLY A 151 19.06 13.52 -4.28
C GLY A 151 18.12 14.51 -3.58
N MET A 152 16.82 14.23 -3.53
CA MET A 152 15.82 15.15 -2.93
C MET A 152 16.04 15.41 -1.44
N PHE A 153 16.74 14.52 -0.73
CA PHE A 153 16.93 14.59 0.72
C PHE A 153 18.43 14.64 1.06
N PRO A 154 19.08 15.81 0.90
CA PRO A 154 20.51 15.95 1.21
C PRO A 154 20.83 15.69 2.69
N GLU A 155 19.86 15.78 3.58
CA GLU A 155 20.00 15.47 5.00
C GLU A 155 20.40 14.01 5.25
N LEU A 156 20.05 13.09 4.36
CA LEU A 156 20.50 11.70 4.45
C LEU A 156 22.02 11.60 4.47
N ILE A 157 22.72 12.48 3.73
CA ILE A 157 24.17 12.51 3.62
C ILE A 157 24.80 13.49 4.62
N THR A 158 24.20 14.69 4.78
CA THR A 158 24.82 15.80 5.52
C THR A 158 24.52 15.77 7.01
N ARG A 159 23.46 15.06 7.45
CA ARG A 159 22.96 15.02 8.82
C ARG A 159 22.99 13.61 9.41
N SER A 160 24.18 13.11 9.69
CA SER A 160 24.37 11.77 10.29
C SER A 160 23.82 11.66 11.73
N ASP A 161 23.53 12.79 12.36
CA ASP A 161 22.86 12.90 13.66
C ASP A 161 21.36 12.55 13.59
N LEU A 162 20.72 12.77 12.43
CA LEU A 162 19.33 12.40 12.22
C LEU A 162 19.23 10.89 12.02
N LYS A 163 18.65 10.19 12.99
CA LYS A 163 18.48 8.73 12.96
C LYS A 163 17.13 8.28 12.43
N VAL A 164 16.20 9.20 12.32
CA VAL A 164 14.85 8.95 11.84
C VAL A 164 14.60 9.75 10.58
N PHE A 165 13.96 9.12 9.62
CA PHE A 165 13.65 9.70 8.33
C PHE A 165 12.22 9.37 7.92
N LEU A 166 11.45 10.38 7.53
CA LEU A 166 10.11 10.22 6.97
C LEU A 166 10.25 10.00 5.46
N PRO A 167 10.03 8.77 4.97
CA PRO A 167 10.18 8.49 3.55
C PRO A 167 9.08 9.18 2.73
N PRO A 168 9.37 9.61 1.50
CA PRO A 168 8.38 10.28 0.64
C PRO A 168 7.43 9.29 -0.06
N ILE A 169 7.20 8.14 0.52
CA ILE A 169 6.41 7.05 -0.09
C ILE A 169 4.94 7.04 0.33
N GLY A 170 4.49 8.07 1.04
CA GLY A 170 3.12 8.16 1.54
C GLY A 170 2.79 7.14 2.63
N GLY A 171 1.56 7.17 3.09
CA GLY A 171 1.04 6.27 4.12
C GLY A 171 0.61 4.90 3.58
N ILE A 172 0.32 4.00 4.51
CA ILE A 172 -0.30 2.71 4.24
C ILE A 172 -1.69 2.74 4.83
N THR A 173 -2.67 2.25 4.10
CA THR A 173 -4.01 2.00 4.65
C THR A 173 -4.29 0.50 4.60
N LEU A 174 -4.64 -0.08 5.75
CA LEU A 174 -5.12 -1.45 5.82
C LEU A 174 -6.65 -1.44 5.73
N TYR A 175 -7.21 -2.38 4.99
CA TYR A 175 -8.63 -2.71 4.98
C TYR A 175 -8.74 -4.16 5.40
N ALA A 176 -9.30 -4.40 6.58
CA ALA A 176 -9.54 -5.74 7.12
C ALA A 176 -11.02 -6.08 6.99
N PHE A 177 -11.30 -7.27 6.48
CA PHE A 177 -12.64 -7.82 6.22
C PHE A 177 -12.91 -8.97 7.17
N GLY A 178 -14.07 -9.00 7.77
CA GLY A 178 -14.49 -10.02 8.74
C GLY A 178 -13.91 -9.82 10.12
N ASP A 179 -13.66 -10.92 10.82
CA ASP A 179 -13.07 -10.89 12.15
C ASP A 179 -11.55 -10.65 12.09
N ILE A 180 -11.13 -9.47 12.53
CA ILE A 180 -9.73 -9.06 12.48
C ILE A 180 -8.80 -9.99 13.28
N SER A 181 -9.31 -10.70 14.29
CA SER A 181 -8.48 -11.65 15.06
C SER A 181 -7.98 -12.82 14.22
N ALA A 182 -8.67 -13.13 13.12
CA ALA A 182 -8.25 -14.16 12.18
C ALA A 182 -6.99 -13.78 11.37
N ILE A 183 -6.62 -12.50 11.32
CA ILE A 183 -5.45 -12.04 10.56
C ILE A 183 -4.14 -12.66 11.09
N TRP A 184 -4.06 -12.85 12.41
CA TRP A 184 -2.85 -13.40 13.08
C TRP A 184 -3.08 -14.76 13.72
N ASP A 185 -4.29 -15.31 13.63
CA ASP A 185 -4.61 -16.64 14.12
C ASP A 185 -4.10 -17.72 13.16
N PRO A 186 -3.14 -18.57 13.52
CA PRO A 186 -2.57 -19.57 12.63
C PRO A 186 -3.56 -20.67 12.21
N GLU A 187 -4.66 -20.85 12.96
CA GLU A 187 -5.69 -21.84 12.66
C GLU A 187 -6.76 -21.33 11.67
N ARG A 188 -6.78 -20.04 11.42
CA ARG A 188 -7.73 -19.39 10.52
C ARG A 188 -7.06 -18.95 9.22
N LYS A 189 -7.82 -18.91 8.14
CA LYS A 189 -7.31 -18.59 6.81
C LYS A 189 -7.29 -17.08 6.56
N LEU A 190 -6.29 -16.63 5.79
CA LEU A 190 -6.13 -15.24 5.38
C LEU A 190 -6.05 -15.12 3.86
N ALA A 191 -6.93 -14.30 3.28
CA ALA A 191 -6.77 -13.80 1.92
C ALA A 191 -6.12 -12.41 1.96
N CYS A 192 -5.16 -12.14 1.07
CA CYS A 192 -4.44 -10.88 1.09
C CYS A 192 -4.16 -10.32 -0.30
N ARG A 193 -4.38 -9.01 -0.43
CA ARG A 193 -3.94 -8.18 -1.57
C ARG A 193 -3.00 -7.09 -1.09
N VAL A 194 -1.79 -7.04 -1.63
CA VAL A 194 -0.91 -5.86 -1.50
C VAL A 194 -1.07 -5.01 -2.74
N HIS A 195 -1.62 -3.84 -2.57
CA HIS A 195 -1.94 -2.90 -3.64
C HIS A 195 -1.11 -1.64 -3.55
N ASP A 196 -0.51 -1.22 -4.65
CA ASP A 196 0.13 0.08 -4.77
C ASP A 196 -0.84 1.04 -5.46
N GLU A 197 -1.00 2.24 -4.90
CA GLU A 197 -1.94 3.26 -5.35
C GLU A 197 -1.85 3.52 -6.85
N CYS A 198 -3.01 3.66 -7.46
CA CYS A 198 -3.18 4.11 -8.83
C CYS A 198 -4.40 5.01 -8.90
N ASN A 199 -4.22 6.29 -8.59
CA ASN A 199 -5.33 7.25 -8.44
C ASN A 199 -6.28 7.26 -9.64
N GLY A 200 -5.77 7.34 -10.86
CA GLY A 200 -6.59 7.36 -12.07
C GLY A 200 -7.44 6.10 -12.24
N SER A 201 -6.90 4.92 -11.94
CA SER A 201 -7.62 3.66 -12.04
C SER A 201 -8.50 3.41 -10.83
N ASP A 202 -7.95 3.50 -9.62
CA ASP A 202 -8.65 3.11 -8.39
C ASP A 202 -9.84 4.03 -8.09
N VAL A 203 -9.70 5.35 -8.34
CA VAL A 203 -10.72 6.35 -8.02
C VAL A 203 -11.62 6.66 -9.22
N PHE A 204 -11.03 6.81 -10.41
CA PHE A 204 -11.74 7.32 -11.60
C PHE A 204 -12.00 6.26 -12.66
N GLY A 205 -11.60 5.00 -12.43
CA GLY A 205 -11.88 3.89 -13.34
C GLY A 205 -11.15 3.97 -14.68
N SER A 206 -9.94 4.58 -14.71
CA SER A 206 -9.12 4.59 -15.94
C SER A 206 -8.80 3.17 -16.37
N ASP A 207 -9.04 2.87 -17.64
CA ASP A 207 -8.94 1.54 -18.25
C ASP A 207 -7.55 1.22 -18.84
N ILE A 208 -6.60 2.16 -18.71
CA ILE A 208 -5.25 2.02 -19.29
C ILE A 208 -4.36 1.02 -18.52
N CYS A 209 -4.76 0.58 -17.34
CA CYS A 209 -4.01 -0.35 -16.52
C CYS A 209 -4.93 -1.30 -15.75
N THR A 210 -4.32 -2.31 -15.14
CA THR A 210 -5.02 -3.37 -14.40
C THR A 210 -5.20 -3.10 -12.90
N CYS A 211 -4.87 -1.90 -12.40
CA CYS A 211 -4.81 -1.65 -10.95
C CYS A 211 -6.17 -1.81 -10.28
N ARG A 212 -7.23 -1.12 -10.77
CA ARG A 212 -8.58 -1.25 -10.20
C ARG A 212 -9.16 -2.66 -10.34
N PRO A 213 -9.09 -3.35 -11.48
CA PRO A 213 -9.51 -4.75 -11.58
C PRO A 213 -8.84 -5.66 -10.54
N TYR A 214 -7.53 -5.52 -10.34
CA TYR A 214 -6.83 -6.28 -9.31
C TYR A 214 -7.25 -5.91 -7.89
N LEU A 215 -7.56 -4.63 -7.63
CA LEU A 215 -8.03 -4.18 -6.33
C LEU A 215 -9.41 -4.77 -6.03
N THR A 216 -10.35 -4.67 -6.96
CA THR A 216 -11.71 -5.16 -6.80
C THR A 216 -11.78 -6.67 -6.71
N HIS A 217 -11.04 -7.40 -7.56
CA HIS A 217 -10.90 -8.85 -7.46
C HIS A 217 -10.29 -9.26 -6.11
N GLY A 218 -9.23 -8.55 -5.67
CA GLY A 218 -8.65 -8.79 -4.35
C GLY A 218 -9.62 -8.56 -3.19
N ILE A 219 -10.51 -7.57 -3.31
CA ILE A 219 -11.56 -7.31 -2.33
C ILE A 219 -12.61 -8.43 -2.36
N GLU A 220 -13.04 -8.91 -3.55
CA GLU A 220 -13.95 -10.05 -3.67
C GLU A 220 -13.41 -11.29 -2.96
N GLU A 221 -12.16 -11.64 -3.18
CA GLU A 221 -11.50 -12.78 -2.51
C GLU A 221 -11.35 -12.58 -1.00
N CYS A 222 -11.07 -11.35 -0.56
CA CYS A 222 -11.05 -11.00 0.86
C CYS A 222 -12.43 -11.15 1.53
N ILE A 223 -13.50 -10.76 0.83
CA ILE A 223 -14.88 -10.92 1.33
C ILE A 223 -15.22 -12.41 1.44
N LYS A 224 -14.98 -13.22 0.41
CA LYS A 224 -15.21 -14.67 0.43
C LYS A 224 -14.50 -15.34 1.61
N MET A 225 -13.22 -15.02 1.80
CA MET A 225 -12.45 -15.57 2.91
C MET A 225 -13.02 -15.19 4.27
N ALA A 226 -13.48 -13.94 4.42
CA ALA A 226 -14.10 -13.48 5.66
C ALA A 226 -15.46 -14.14 5.92
N GLN A 227 -16.26 -14.39 4.89
CA GLN A 227 -17.53 -15.11 4.97
C GLN A 227 -17.33 -16.58 5.33
N ASP A 228 -16.23 -17.19 4.92
CA ASP A 228 -15.84 -18.57 5.28
C ASP A 228 -15.22 -18.68 6.69
N GLY A 229 -15.29 -17.63 7.49
CA GLY A 229 -14.78 -17.63 8.87
C GLY A 229 -13.29 -17.30 9.01
N GLY A 230 -12.59 -16.99 7.92
CA GLY A 230 -11.25 -16.43 7.93
C GLY A 230 -11.24 -14.90 8.02
N ALA A 231 -10.22 -14.27 7.46
CA ALA A 231 -10.16 -12.82 7.28
C ALA A 231 -9.65 -12.45 5.88
N GLY A 232 -10.04 -11.27 5.42
CA GLY A 232 -9.44 -10.61 4.27
C GLY A 232 -8.58 -9.43 4.70
N LEU A 233 -7.50 -9.17 3.99
CA LEU A 233 -6.63 -8.03 4.22
C LEU A 233 -6.19 -7.38 2.91
N VAL A 234 -6.52 -6.11 2.72
CA VAL A 234 -5.93 -5.29 1.67
C VAL A 234 -4.93 -4.33 2.30
N VAL A 235 -3.67 -4.45 1.90
CA VAL A 235 -2.59 -3.51 2.23
C VAL A 235 -2.45 -2.54 1.08
N TYR A 236 -2.95 -1.33 1.27
CA TYR A 236 -2.97 -0.27 0.26
C TYR A 236 -1.82 0.71 0.51
N ASN A 237 -0.79 0.64 -0.32
CA ASN A 237 0.38 1.51 -0.26
C ASN A 237 0.18 2.75 -1.14
N ARG A 238 0.44 3.93 -0.62
CA ARG A 238 0.39 5.17 -1.38
C ARG A 238 1.68 5.42 -2.13
N LYS A 239 1.83 4.70 -3.24
CA LYS A 239 3.05 4.66 -4.07
C LYS A 239 2.68 4.74 -5.55
N GLU A 240 2.17 5.89 -5.99
CA GLU A 240 1.78 6.10 -7.38
C GLU A 240 2.94 5.84 -8.36
N GLY A 241 2.62 5.18 -9.48
CA GLY A 241 3.55 4.98 -10.59
C GLY A 241 4.82 4.23 -10.22
N ARG A 242 4.73 3.09 -9.50
CA ARG A 242 5.90 2.31 -9.01
C ARG A 242 6.85 3.16 -8.14
N ALA A 243 6.29 4.07 -7.34
CA ALA A 243 6.97 5.08 -6.54
C ALA A 243 7.77 6.12 -7.35
N LEU A 244 7.59 6.17 -8.67
CA LEU A 244 8.16 7.20 -9.55
C LEU A 244 7.33 8.49 -9.59
N GLY A 245 6.09 8.42 -9.11
CA GLY A 245 5.12 9.51 -9.10
C GLY A 245 4.22 9.56 -10.33
N GLU A 246 3.09 10.26 -10.21
CA GLU A 246 2.04 10.30 -11.23
C GLU A 246 2.50 10.98 -12.51
N VAL A 247 3.29 12.07 -12.40
CA VAL A 247 3.83 12.77 -13.57
C VAL A 247 4.68 11.84 -14.43
N THR A 248 5.60 11.09 -13.81
CA THR A 248 6.45 10.13 -14.53
C THR A 248 5.61 9.04 -15.18
N LYS A 249 4.61 8.52 -14.47
CA LYS A 249 3.66 7.53 -15.00
C LYS A 249 2.94 8.05 -16.24
N PHE A 250 2.45 9.28 -16.23
CA PHE A 250 1.77 9.87 -17.39
C PHE A 250 2.70 10.13 -18.56
N LEU A 251 3.96 10.52 -18.28
CA LEU A 251 4.97 10.61 -19.32
C LEU A 251 5.26 9.26 -19.99
N VAL A 252 5.29 8.17 -19.21
CA VAL A 252 5.43 6.80 -19.76
C VAL A 252 4.23 6.45 -20.64
N TYR A 253 3.00 6.68 -20.17
CA TYR A 253 1.80 6.43 -20.97
C TYR A 253 1.78 7.25 -22.26
N ASN A 254 2.15 8.53 -22.19
CA ASN A 254 2.23 9.38 -23.35
C ASN A 254 3.26 8.86 -24.37
N ALA A 255 4.46 8.47 -23.89
CA ALA A 255 5.49 7.91 -24.76
C ALA A 255 5.06 6.58 -25.42
N ARG A 256 4.32 5.73 -24.70
CA ARG A 256 3.77 4.49 -25.25
C ARG A 256 2.72 4.75 -26.32
N LYS A 257 1.76 5.64 -26.03
CA LYS A 257 0.62 5.93 -26.93
C LYS A 257 0.99 6.75 -28.18
N ARG A 258 2.13 7.45 -28.17
CA ARG A 258 2.65 8.20 -29.33
C ARG A 258 3.44 7.35 -30.32
N GLN A 259 3.56 6.06 -30.12
CA GLN A 259 4.22 5.18 -31.08
C GLN A 259 3.38 5.09 -32.37
N PRO A 260 4.00 4.85 -33.54
CA PRO A 260 3.29 4.83 -34.82
C PRO A 260 2.12 3.85 -34.90
N MET A 261 2.18 2.77 -34.14
CA MET A 261 1.15 1.72 -34.05
C MET A 261 0.33 1.81 -32.77
N GLY A 262 0.42 2.90 -32.00
CA GLY A 262 -0.21 3.03 -30.70
C GLY A 262 0.57 2.35 -29.58
N ASP A 263 -0.12 2.05 -28.47
CA ASP A 263 0.48 1.36 -27.31
C ASP A 263 0.73 -0.12 -27.63
N SER A 264 1.91 -0.63 -27.35
CA SER A 264 2.29 -2.02 -27.66
C SER A 264 2.85 -2.76 -26.48
N ALA A 265 2.43 -3.99 -26.28
CA ALA A 265 2.94 -4.89 -25.24
C ALA A 265 4.45 -5.17 -25.41
N ALA A 266 4.93 -5.26 -26.64
CA ALA A 266 6.34 -5.52 -26.95
C ALA A 266 7.30 -4.44 -26.43
N THR A 267 6.85 -3.19 -26.33
CA THR A 267 7.69 -2.06 -25.88
C THR A 267 7.34 -1.53 -24.50
N TYR A 268 6.47 -2.22 -23.76
CA TYR A 268 5.93 -1.76 -22.47
C TYR A 268 7.02 -1.40 -21.46
N PHE A 269 7.95 -2.29 -21.19
CA PHE A 269 9.03 -2.07 -20.21
C PHE A 269 10.10 -1.13 -20.74
N GLU A 270 10.46 -1.23 -22.02
CA GLU A 270 11.43 -0.35 -22.67
C GLU A 270 11.04 1.13 -22.54
N ARG A 271 9.75 1.46 -22.81
CA ARG A 271 9.26 2.84 -22.69
C ARG A 271 9.28 3.35 -21.24
N THR A 272 9.05 2.48 -20.27
CA THR A 272 9.18 2.85 -18.85
C THR A 272 10.62 3.25 -18.53
N GLU A 273 11.60 2.46 -18.92
CA GLU A 273 13.01 2.76 -18.69
C GLU A 273 13.48 4.03 -19.45
N CYS A 274 13.07 4.20 -20.69
CA CYS A 274 13.43 5.37 -21.49
C CYS A 274 12.96 6.69 -20.86
N VAL A 275 11.82 6.68 -20.17
CA VAL A 275 11.26 7.90 -19.56
C VAL A 275 11.76 8.10 -18.12
N ALA A 276 11.80 7.03 -17.33
CA ALA A 276 12.06 7.10 -15.90
C ALA A 276 13.54 6.83 -15.52
N GLY A 277 14.34 6.28 -16.44
CA GLY A 277 15.70 5.83 -16.18
C GLY A 277 15.80 4.55 -15.34
N VAL A 278 14.66 4.09 -14.79
CA VAL A 278 14.51 2.86 -14.00
C VAL A 278 13.12 2.28 -14.21
N GLN A 279 12.95 1.00 -13.95
CA GLN A 279 11.63 0.36 -14.07
C GLN A 279 10.76 0.53 -12.82
N ASP A 280 11.38 0.59 -11.64
CA ASP A 280 10.68 0.54 -10.36
C ASP A 280 11.56 1.09 -9.24
N THR A 281 11.02 1.91 -8.36
CA THR A 281 11.72 2.44 -7.17
C THR A 281 11.05 2.06 -5.85
N ARG A 282 10.14 1.07 -5.86
CA ARG A 282 9.49 0.60 -4.63
C ARG A 282 10.48 -0.18 -3.77
N PHE A 283 10.50 0.12 -2.47
CA PHE A 283 11.29 -0.62 -1.49
C PHE A 283 10.52 -1.87 -1.04
N GLN A 284 10.49 -2.91 -1.88
CA GLN A 284 9.71 -4.12 -1.60
C GLN A 284 10.18 -4.85 -0.34
N ASP A 285 11.46 -4.77 0.02
CA ASP A 285 12.02 -5.38 1.24
C ASP A 285 11.41 -4.83 2.54
N LEU A 286 10.80 -3.65 2.51
CA LEU A 286 10.12 -3.05 3.64
C LEU A 286 8.60 -3.33 3.68
N MET A 287 8.06 -3.90 2.61
CA MET A 287 6.64 -4.24 2.53
C MET A 287 6.21 -5.26 3.61
N PRO A 288 7.02 -6.26 4.00
CA PRO A 288 6.65 -7.19 5.05
C PRO A 288 6.48 -6.60 6.45
N ASP A 289 6.95 -5.39 6.70
CA ASP A 289 6.90 -4.79 8.04
C ASP A 289 5.48 -4.69 8.60
N VAL A 290 4.50 -4.35 7.77
CA VAL A 290 3.10 -4.29 8.18
C VAL A 290 2.56 -5.67 8.58
N PHE A 291 2.96 -6.72 7.90
CA PHE A 291 2.57 -8.09 8.21
C PHE A 291 3.20 -8.57 9.51
N HIS A 292 4.48 -8.25 9.75
CA HIS A 292 5.15 -8.53 11.02
C HIS A 292 4.49 -7.76 12.17
N TRP A 293 4.11 -6.51 11.95
CA TRP A 293 3.39 -5.72 12.93
C TRP A 293 2.04 -6.34 13.28
N LEU A 294 1.30 -6.83 12.28
CA LEU A 294 0.03 -7.55 12.47
C LEU A 294 0.21 -8.96 13.05
N GLY A 295 1.43 -9.50 13.07
CA GLY A 295 1.69 -10.87 13.52
C GLY A 295 1.36 -11.94 12.48
N VAL A 296 1.17 -11.56 11.22
CA VAL A 296 0.88 -12.49 10.11
C VAL A 296 2.10 -13.37 9.85
N LYS A 297 1.88 -14.68 9.80
CA LYS A 297 2.90 -15.69 9.47
C LYS A 297 2.56 -16.48 8.22
N ARG A 298 1.28 -16.50 7.83
CA ARG A 298 0.77 -17.25 6.70
C ARG A 298 -0.29 -16.44 5.95
N ILE A 299 -0.27 -16.53 4.64
CA ILE A 299 -1.29 -16.02 3.74
C ILE A 299 -1.78 -17.21 2.92
N ASP A 300 -3.06 -17.56 3.04
CA ASP A 300 -3.62 -18.73 2.36
C ASP A 300 -3.92 -18.41 0.90
N ARG A 301 -4.42 -17.20 0.60
CA ARG A 301 -4.68 -16.75 -0.77
C ARG A 301 -4.07 -15.37 -1.01
N PHE A 302 -3.12 -15.28 -1.93
CA PHE A 302 -2.40 -14.04 -2.23
C PHE A 302 -2.69 -13.55 -3.65
N MET A 303 -3.48 -12.49 -3.78
CA MET A 303 -3.87 -11.91 -5.05
C MET A 303 -2.78 -10.99 -5.59
N SER A 304 -1.77 -11.58 -6.22
CA SER A 304 -0.65 -10.83 -6.81
C SER A 304 0.07 -11.62 -7.89
N MET A 305 0.30 -10.99 -9.05
CA MET A 305 1.18 -11.55 -10.08
C MET A 305 2.65 -11.11 -9.90
N SER A 306 2.98 -10.23 -8.96
CA SER A 306 4.33 -9.71 -8.76
C SER A 306 5.18 -10.66 -7.95
N ASP A 307 6.26 -11.20 -8.56
CA ASP A 307 7.25 -12.02 -7.87
C ASP A 307 8.01 -11.21 -6.83
N MET A 308 8.33 -9.95 -7.12
CA MET A 308 8.98 -9.05 -6.15
C MET A 308 8.21 -8.94 -4.83
N LYS A 309 6.86 -8.91 -4.88
CA LYS A 309 6.03 -8.86 -3.67
C LYS A 309 5.97 -10.21 -2.98
N HIS A 310 5.83 -11.28 -3.75
CA HIS A 310 5.85 -12.65 -3.24
C HIS A 310 7.16 -12.93 -2.53
N ASP A 311 8.29 -12.68 -3.19
CA ASP A 311 9.62 -13.00 -2.69
C ASP A 311 10.00 -12.15 -1.48
N ALA A 312 9.57 -10.89 -1.43
CA ALA A 312 9.76 -10.03 -0.27
C ALA A 312 9.03 -10.57 0.98
N LEU A 313 7.82 -11.10 0.83
CA LEU A 313 7.07 -11.74 1.93
C LEU A 313 7.69 -13.08 2.32
N ALA A 314 7.89 -13.96 1.35
CA ALA A 314 8.42 -15.32 1.57
C ALA A 314 9.84 -15.27 2.13
N GLY A 315 10.70 -14.39 1.61
CA GLY A 315 12.07 -14.19 2.07
C GLY A 315 12.19 -13.70 3.51
N GLN A 316 11.12 -13.16 4.08
CA GLN A 316 11.04 -12.72 5.48
C GLN A 316 10.18 -13.63 6.36
N GLY A 317 9.92 -14.86 5.90
CA GLY A 317 9.31 -15.92 6.69
C GLY A 317 7.79 -15.86 6.76
N ILE A 318 7.12 -15.20 5.81
CA ILE A 318 5.67 -15.25 5.66
C ILE A 318 5.35 -16.32 4.61
N GLU A 319 4.70 -17.39 5.04
CA GLU A 319 4.30 -18.48 4.16
C GLU A 319 3.15 -18.03 3.24
N ILE A 320 3.26 -18.32 1.93
CA ILE A 320 2.20 -18.09 0.95
C ILE A 320 1.78 -19.42 0.40
N ILE A 321 0.52 -19.83 0.64
CA ILE A 321 0.01 -21.14 0.26
C ILE A 321 -0.39 -21.15 -1.21
N GLU A 322 -1.16 -20.13 -1.63
CA GLU A 322 -1.69 -20.03 -2.99
C GLU A 322 -1.55 -18.62 -3.52
N ARG A 323 -1.07 -18.48 -4.76
CA ARG A 323 -1.17 -17.23 -5.51
C ARG A 323 -2.40 -17.30 -6.41
N VAL A 324 -3.23 -16.26 -6.33
CA VAL A 324 -4.48 -16.18 -7.08
C VAL A 324 -4.32 -15.22 -8.23
N PRO A 325 -4.42 -15.69 -9.48
CA PRO A 325 -4.38 -14.83 -10.66
C PRO A 325 -5.68 -14.01 -10.76
N ILE A 326 -5.65 -12.92 -11.52
CA ILE A 326 -6.88 -12.22 -11.91
C ILE A 326 -7.52 -12.95 -13.11
N PRO A 327 -8.83 -13.16 -13.11
CA PRO A 327 -9.56 -13.62 -14.28
C PRO A 327 -9.42 -12.67 -15.48
N ASP A 328 -9.17 -13.20 -16.67
CA ASP A 328 -8.95 -12.39 -17.88
C ASP A 328 -10.18 -11.53 -18.25
N GLU A 329 -11.40 -12.00 -17.94
CA GLU A 329 -12.65 -11.28 -18.17
C GLU A 329 -12.81 -10.00 -17.36
N LEU A 330 -12.02 -9.85 -16.29
CA LEU A 330 -12.00 -8.62 -15.47
C LEU A 330 -11.03 -7.56 -16.00
N ILE A 331 -10.24 -7.89 -17.02
CA ILE A 331 -9.20 -7.00 -17.55
C ILE A 331 -9.80 -6.10 -18.64
N PRO A 332 -9.73 -4.77 -18.51
CA PRO A 332 -10.14 -3.85 -19.56
C PRO A 332 -9.36 -4.08 -20.86
N ALA A 333 -9.99 -3.89 -21.99
CA ALA A 333 -9.38 -4.17 -23.29
C ALA A 333 -8.03 -3.44 -23.52
N ASP A 334 -7.95 -2.14 -23.18
CA ASP A 334 -6.71 -1.36 -23.32
C ASP A 334 -5.61 -1.78 -22.33
N ALA A 335 -5.97 -2.45 -21.24
CA ALA A 335 -5.04 -2.92 -20.22
C ALA A 335 -4.40 -4.29 -20.55
N HIS A 336 -4.84 -4.98 -21.60
CA HIS A 336 -4.18 -6.21 -22.07
C HIS A 336 -2.75 -5.97 -22.51
N VAL A 337 -2.40 -4.78 -22.99
CA VAL A 337 -1.02 -4.37 -23.28
C VAL A 337 -0.11 -4.55 -22.06
N GLU A 338 -0.57 -4.13 -20.87
CA GLU A 338 0.16 -4.32 -19.62
C GLU A 338 0.21 -5.79 -19.21
N MET A 339 -0.92 -6.52 -19.35
CA MET A 339 -1.00 -7.90 -18.91
C MET A 339 -0.12 -8.81 -19.73
N ASP A 340 -0.17 -8.70 -21.06
CA ASP A 340 0.61 -9.54 -21.95
C ASP A 340 2.11 -9.25 -21.84
N ALA A 341 2.48 -7.97 -21.70
CA ALA A 341 3.87 -7.63 -21.41
C ALA A 341 4.38 -8.25 -20.10
N LYS A 342 3.56 -8.24 -19.05
CA LYS A 342 3.90 -8.86 -17.76
C LYS A 342 3.98 -10.38 -17.86
N LYS A 343 3.02 -11.04 -18.51
CA LYS A 343 3.02 -12.48 -18.74
C LYS A 343 4.30 -12.89 -19.47
N ALA A 344 4.64 -12.20 -20.54
CA ALA A 344 5.85 -12.47 -21.32
C ALA A 344 7.15 -12.20 -20.54
N ALA A 345 7.14 -11.28 -19.58
CA ALA A 345 8.26 -11.02 -18.67
C ALA A 345 8.34 -12.00 -17.49
N GLY A 346 7.50 -13.06 -17.48
CA GLY A 346 7.54 -14.11 -16.46
C GLY A 346 6.82 -13.80 -15.16
N TYR A 347 5.94 -12.79 -15.13
CA TYR A 347 5.08 -12.56 -13.97
C TYR A 347 4.11 -13.72 -13.78
N PHE A 348 3.78 -14.03 -12.54
CA PHE A 348 2.88 -15.12 -12.20
C PHE A 348 1.52 -14.98 -12.90
N THR A 349 1.12 -16.05 -13.55
CA THR A 349 -0.19 -16.23 -14.17
C THR A 349 -0.71 -17.63 -13.94
N ASP A 350 -1.97 -17.90 -14.27
CA ASP A 350 -2.50 -19.26 -14.33
C ASP A 350 -1.78 -20.04 -15.44
N GLU A 351 -1.38 -21.28 -15.16
CA GLU A 351 -0.69 -22.16 -16.14
C GLU A 351 -1.54 -22.43 -17.39
N SER A 352 -2.86 -22.29 -17.29
CA SER A 352 -3.79 -22.46 -18.42
C SER A 352 -3.79 -21.27 -19.39
N VAL A 353 -3.25 -20.13 -18.97
CA VAL A 353 -3.23 -18.90 -19.79
C VAL A 353 -2.03 -18.94 -20.73
N SER A 354 -2.28 -18.96 -22.02
CA SER A 354 -1.22 -18.90 -23.03
C SER A 354 -0.56 -17.51 -23.03
N VAL A 355 0.77 -17.51 -22.98
CA VAL A 355 1.53 -16.28 -23.26
C VAL A 355 1.40 -16.00 -24.77
N PRO A 356 1.05 -14.79 -25.22
CA PRO A 356 1.03 -14.46 -26.62
C PRO A 356 2.37 -14.74 -27.29
N ASN A 357 2.36 -15.50 -28.38
CA ASN A 357 3.58 -15.81 -29.12
C ASN A 357 4.21 -14.58 -29.80
N GLU A 358 3.39 -13.57 -30.07
CA GLU A 358 3.77 -12.33 -30.76
C GLU A 358 3.17 -11.14 -30.02
N LEU A 359 3.97 -10.53 -29.14
CA LEU A 359 3.57 -9.35 -28.35
C LEU A 359 3.23 -8.13 -29.19
N GLU A 360 3.74 -8.06 -30.43
CA GLU A 360 3.44 -6.98 -31.37
C GLU A 360 1.94 -6.96 -31.75
N ASN A 361 1.25 -8.09 -31.62
CA ASN A 361 -0.18 -8.17 -31.93
C ASN A 361 -1.07 -7.60 -30.81
N THR A 362 -0.55 -7.45 -29.60
CA THR A 362 -1.28 -6.82 -28.49
C THR A 362 -1.02 -5.34 -28.49
N GLN A 363 -2.01 -4.61 -29.00
CA GLN A 363 -1.96 -3.15 -29.14
C GLN A 363 -3.13 -2.50 -28.40
N GLY A 364 -2.86 -1.38 -27.75
CA GLY A 364 -3.84 -0.49 -27.16
C GLY A 364 -4.04 0.77 -27.99
N ARG A 365 -4.97 1.60 -27.56
CA ARG A 365 -5.30 2.86 -28.25
C ARG A 365 -4.08 3.78 -28.41
N ALA A 366 -3.96 4.40 -29.59
CA ALA A 366 -3.03 5.50 -29.79
C ALA A 366 -3.52 6.79 -29.09
N LEU A 367 -2.65 7.81 -29.02
CA LEU A 367 -3.01 9.07 -28.36
C LEU A 367 -4.16 9.80 -29.04
N ASP A 368 -4.29 9.66 -30.37
CA ASP A 368 -5.30 10.35 -31.20
C ASP A 368 -6.64 9.57 -31.31
N ASP A 369 -6.77 8.44 -30.61
CA ASP A 369 -7.99 7.60 -30.59
C ASP A 369 -8.99 8.00 -29.46
N TYR A 370 -8.77 9.12 -28.79
CA TYR A 370 -9.61 9.61 -27.69
C TYR A 370 -10.50 10.77 -28.06
#